data_7be7ec08f1726db2d1a6bea58692fa1b
#
_entry.id   7be7ec08f1726db2d1a6bea58692fa1b
#
_cell.length_a   1.000
_cell.length_b   1.000
_cell.length_c   1.000
_cell.angle_alpha   90.00
_cell.angle_beta   90.00
_cell.angle_gamma   90.00
#
_symmetry.space_group_name_H-M   'P 1'
#
loop_
_entity.id
_entity.type
_entity.pdbx_description
1 polymer ?
#
loop_
_entity_poly.entity_id
_entity_poly.type
_entity_poly.pdbx_seq_one_letter_code
_entity_poly.pdbx_strand_id
1 'polypeptide(L)'
;MIRTQANAKVDSEVHKASLIKTVFNRLAQFTPTQLLVVAASFHVTLALTFFLIGRFHLLPGLFDANGIGIPFAIDGTTYLYYTKELADGLRTGGPSSWFSLAAPFHCRLYSLTFVFPGCLLGYNTLSAEPLNLIYYLGTLSFLYLLAKELFNRRAGLLAAIIVGLWPSFLLHSTQLIRDSLFCCLMLAFVYLLTILLRRRLSLRWTVVAVILGFVLIVVLWLIRGNWWNLIFAQLVITLVLLSIRMIRERIFPVGNLVVLIVIFVAALMLPNRIKVMTVGGSAPPTAVFAIPSSSRPASSNSMWSRFVTQIRARRGGFRVYTLRQSDIGSDVVFKDAGDIVKFLPRAAVIGFFAPFPKMWVESGTGGRMGRLLSGFETFVMYLLYFPAGFCLWKGRRNLALWLMFLSIFIGLVALGLVVVNAGALYRFRYILWIFTIAMAADGLVRIWDQRSKGVKASD
;
A
#
# COMPACT_ATOMS: atom_id res chain seq x y z
N MET A 1 38.04 21.91 -32.05
CA MET A 1 36.80 21.15 -31.94
C MET A 1 36.63 20.38 -30.60
N ILE A 2 37.63 19.66 -30.09
CA ILE A 2 37.55 18.90 -28.84
C ILE A 2 37.34 19.80 -27.59
N ARG A 3 38.02 20.96 -27.52
CA ARG A 3 37.87 21.90 -26.39
C ARG A 3 36.49 22.57 -26.30
N THR A 4 35.83 22.81 -27.43
CA THR A 4 34.49 23.41 -27.48
C THR A 4 33.40 22.40 -27.02
N GLN A 5 33.57 21.11 -27.31
CA GLN A 5 32.67 20.06 -26.83
C GLN A 5 32.84 19.80 -25.32
N ALA A 6 34.04 19.90 -24.79
CA ALA A 6 34.31 19.76 -23.36
C ALA A 6 33.66 20.91 -22.56
N ASN A 7 33.80 22.15 -23.03
CA ASN A 7 33.17 23.30 -22.38
C ASN A 7 31.61 23.24 -22.42
N ALA A 8 31.03 22.87 -23.54
CA ALA A 8 29.55 22.69 -23.66
C ALA A 8 29.01 21.61 -22.72
N LYS A 9 29.79 20.54 -22.49
CA LYS A 9 29.45 19.48 -21.55
C LYS A 9 29.52 19.95 -20.07
N VAL A 10 30.54 20.73 -19.73
CA VAL A 10 30.72 21.33 -18.40
C VAL A 10 29.59 22.33 -18.12
N ASP A 11 29.27 23.22 -19.06
CA ASP A 11 28.20 24.21 -18.91
C ASP A 11 26.80 23.53 -18.77
N SER A 12 26.55 22.45 -19.49
CA SER A 12 25.33 21.66 -19.36
C SER A 12 25.21 20.96 -17.99
N GLU A 13 26.31 20.47 -17.43
CA GLU A 13 26.33 19.86 -16.10
C GLU A 13 26.16 20.90 -14.99
N VAL A 14 26.79 22.08 -15.12
CA VAL A 14 26.62 23.20 -14.18
C VAL A 14 25.18 23.71 -14.21
N HIS A 15 24.58 23.85 -15.39
CA HIS A 15 23.16 24.28 -15.52
C HIS A 15 22.21 23.25 -14.91
N LYS A 16 22.40 21.96 -15.15
CA LYS A 16 21.63 20.87 -14.52
C LYS A 16 21.77 20.88 -12.99
N ALA A 17 22.98 21.04 -12.48
CA ALA A 17 23.24 21.13 -11.04
C ALA A 17 22.55 22.35 -10.41
N SER A 18 22.54 23.50 -11.11
CA SER A 18 21.84 24.72 -10.68
C SER A 18 20.31 24.52 -10.63
N LEU A 19 19.72 23.90 -11.66
CA LEU A 19 18.28 23.64 -11.73
C LEU A 19 17.82 22.69 -10.59
N ILE A 20 18.56 21.62 -10.38
CA ILE A 20 18.27 20.66 -9.32
C ILE A 20 18.42 21.33 -7.93
N LYS A 21 19.43 22.18 -7.75
CA LYS A 21 19.63 22.95 -6.50
C LYS A 21 18.45 23.89 -6.24
N THR A 22 17.92 24.53 -7.27
CA THR A 22 16.75 25.41 -7.18
C THR A 22 15.50 24.62 -6.80
N VAL A 23 15.28 23.44 -7.39
CA VAL A 23 14.16 22.56 -7.05
C VAL A 23 14.25 22.08 -5.59
N PHE A 24 15.42 21.62 -5.13
CA PHE A 24 15.58 21.18 -3.74
C PHE A 24 15.45 22.33 -2.73
N ASN A 25 15.92 23.53 -3.06
CA ASN A 25 15.74 24.71 -2.21
C ASN A 25 14.25 25.13 -2.14
N ARG A 26 13.52 25.10 -3.25
CA ARG A 26 12.08 25.34 -3.27
C ARG A 26 11.31 24.29 -2.48
N LEU A 27 11.67 23.02 -2.62
CA LEU A 27 11.08 21.92 -1.81
C LEU A 27 11.30 22.13 -0.30
N ALA A 28 12.45 22.68 0.09
CA ALA A 28 12.74 23.00 1.50
C ALA A 28 11.82 24.10 2.08
N GLN A 29 11.34 25.00 1.22
CA GLN A 29 10.41 26.08 1.57
C GLN A 29 8.94 25.62 1.60
N PHE A 30 8.60 24.52 0.90
CA PHE A 30 7.23 24.01 0.83
C PHE A 30 6.75 23.57 2.21
N THR A 31 5.59 24.06 2.61
CA THR A 31 4.97 23.59 3.86
C THR A 31 4.16 22.32 3.62
N PRO A 32 4.00 21.44 4.62
CA PRO A 32 3.15 20.26 4.48
C PRO A 32 1.70 20.63 4.11
N THR A 33 1.20 21.75 4.63
CA THR A 33 -0.16 22.23 4.30
C THR A 33 -0.27 22.61 2.82
N GLN A 34 0.70 23.36 2.29
CA GLN A 34 0.72 23.71 0.84
C GLN A 34 0.75 22.45 -0.02
N LEU A 35 1.57 21.43 0.38
CA LEU A 35 1.59 20.16 -0.33
C LEU A 35 0.21 19.50 -0.35
N LEU A 36 -0.48 19.45 0.79
CA LEU A 36 -1.80 18.81 0.89
C LEU A 36 -2.85 19.59 0.09
N VAL A 37 -2.82 20.91 0.08
CA VAL A 37 -3.74 21.74 -0.72
C VAL A 37 -3.54 21.49 -2.22
N VAL A 38 -2.28 21.51 -2.69
CA VAL A 38 -1.96 21.24 -4.11
C VAL A 38 -2.35 19.81 -4.48
N ALA A 39 -2.03 18.84 -3.62
CA ALA A 39 -2.39 17.44 -3.82
C ALA A 39 -3.92 17.23 -3.86
N ALA A 40 -4.67 17.90 -2.99
CA ALA A 40 -6.13 17.86 -2.97
C ALA A 40 -6.72 18.41 -4.27
N SER A 41 -6.27 19.60 -4.69
CA SER A 41 -6.74 20.23 -5.94
C SER A 41 -6.45 19.34 -7.15
N PHE A 42 -5.25 18.78 -7.22
CA PHE A 42 -4.86 17.87 -8.29
C PHE A 42 -5.70 16.58 -8.30
N HIS A 43 -5.92 15.96 -7.13
CA HIS A 43 -6.71 14.75 -7.01
C HIS A 43 -8.17 14.95 -7.42
N VAL A 44 -8.81 16.01 -6.92
CA VAL A 44 -10.20 16.36 -7.29
C VAL A 44 -10.34 16.65 -8.79
N THR A 45 -9.38 17.39 -9.36
CA THR A 45 -9.36 17.67 -10.80
C THR A 45 -9.26 16.37 -11.60
N LEU A 46 -8.39 15.45 -11.17
CA LEU A 46 -8.21 14.16 -11.83
C LEU A 46 -9.47 13.29 -11.72
N ALA A 47 -10.09 13.22 -10.53
CA ALA A 47 -11.32 12.47 -10.30
C ALA A 47 -12.47 13.01 -11.18
N LEU A 48 -12.61 14.34 -11.25
CA LEU A 48 -13.58 14.97 -12.13
C LEU A 48 -13.30 14.67 -13.61
N THR A 49 -12.04 14.74 -14.03
CA THR A 49 -11.63 14.43 -15.40
C THR A 49 -11.98 12.99 -15.76
N PHE A 50 -11.67 12.01 -14.91
CA PHE A 50 -12.02 10.62 -15.15
C PHE A 50 -13.51 10.38 -15.19
N PHE A 51 -14.26 11.03 -14.30
CA PHE A 51 -15.71 10.96 -14.33
C PHE A 51 -16.28 11.50 -15.65
N LEU A 52 -15.82 12.68 -16.12
CA LEU A 52 -16.28 13.28 -17.36
C LEU A 52 -15.91 12.42 -18.58
N ILE A 53 -14.70 11.86 -18.64
CA ILE A 53 -14.29 10.93 -19.71
C ILE A 53 -15.21 9.71 -19.75
N GLY A 54 -15.52 9.11 -18.61
CA GLY A 54 -16.45 8.00 -18.52
C GLY A 54 -17.88 8.40 -18.90
N ARG A 55 -18.36 9.54 -18.37
CA ARG A 55 -19.71 10.05 -18.59
C ARG A 55 -20.02 10.36 -20.05
N PHE A 56 -19.04 10.89 -20.76
CA PHE A 56 -19.17 11.23 -22.18
C PHE A 56 -18.67 10.12 -23.13
N HIS A 57 -18.31 8.96 -22.59
CA HIS A 57 -17.81 7.81 -23.37
C HIS A 57 -16.64 8.14 -24.29
N LEU A 58 -15.75 9.06 -23.89
CA LEU A 58 -14.65 9.52 -24.73
C LEU A 58 -13.59 8.43 -24.97
N LEU A 59 -13.43 7.50 -24.04
CA LEU A 59 -12.46 6.39 -24.12
C LEU A 59 -13.14 5.05 -23.74
N PRO A 60 -14.06 4.52 -24.57
CA PRO A 60 -14.89 3.36 -24.19
C PRO A 60 -14.09 2.06 -23.97
N GLY A 61 -12.86 1.97 -24.49
CA GLY A 61 -11.97 0.83 -24.21
C GLY A 61 -11.25 0.86 -22.87
N LEU A 62 -11.27 1.99 -22.15
CA LEU A 62 -10.63 2.17 -20.85
C LEU A 62 -11.63 2.34 -19.71
N PHE A 63 -12.82 2.86 -20.00
CA PHE A 63 -13.87 3.12 -19.01
C PHE A 63 -15.07 2.23 -19.24
N ASP A 64 -15.86 2.04 -18.18
CA ASP A 64 -17.07 1.22 -18.24
C ASP A 64 -18.13 1.81 -19.20
N ALA A 65 -18.94 0.91 -19.77
CA ALA A 65 -19.99 1.30 -20.72
C ALA A 65 -21.14 2.08 -20.05
N ASN A 66 -21.25 2.08 -18.72
CA ASN A 66 -22.34 2.71 -17.98
C ASN A 66 -22.10 4.21 -17.72
N GLY A 67 -20.94 4.76 -18.09
CA GLY A 67 -20.59 6.18 -17.88
C GLY A 67 -20.43 6.58 -16.41
N ILE A 68 -20.10 5.63 -15.54
CA ILE A 68 -19.95 5.83 -14.09
C ILE A 68 -18.58 6.39 -13.73
N GLY A 69 -17.62 6.32 -14.66
CA GLY A 69 -16.25 6.80 -14.48
C GLY A 69 -15.33 5.76 -13.84
N ILE A 70 -15.63 4.46 -13.97
CA ILE A 70 -14.79 3.37 -13.46
C ILE A 70 -13.87 2.89 -14.58
N PRO A 71 -12.53 3.15 -14.50
CA PRO A 71 -11.58 2.56 -15.42
C PRO A 71 -11.26 1.13 -14.96
N PHE A 72 -11.08 0.21 -15.87
CA PHE A 72 -10.57 -1.17 -15.80
C PHE A 72 -10.47 -1.88 -14.41
N ALA A 73 -11.05 -1.36 -13.35
CA ALA A 73 -11.08 -2.01 -12.03
C ALA A 73 -12.37 -2.81 -11.88
N ILE A 74 -12.35 -4.08 -12.30
CA ILE A 74 -13.49 -5.02 -12.18
C ILE A 74 -14.07 -5.03 -10.75
N ASP A 75 -13.22 -4.95 -9.73
CA ASP A 75 -13.65 -4.88 -8.33
C ASP A 75 -14.51 -3.62 -8.06
N GLY A 76 -14.25 -2.51 -8.75
CA GLY A 76 -14.97 -1.25 -8.57
C GLY A 76 -16.45 -1.34 -8.88
N THR A 77 -16.84 -2.09 -9.93
CA THR A 77 -18.26 -2.32 -10.28
C THR A 77 -18.96 -3.16 -9.22
N THR A 78 -18.29 -4.21 -8.72
CA THR A 78 -18.83 -5.04 -7.62
C THR A 78 -19.01 -4.21 -6.34
N TYR A 79 -18.05 -3.37 -6.01
CA TYR A 79 -18.14 -2.52 -4.82
C TYR A 79 -19.20 -1.41 -4.97
N LEU A 80 -19.38 -0.88 -6.18
CA LEU A 80 -20.46 0.05 -6.47
C LEU A 80 -21.83 -0.59 -6.20
N TYR A 81 -22.03 -1.83 -6.64
CA TYR A 81 -23.28 -2.57 -6.39
C TYR A 81 -23.57 -2.69 -4.89
N TYR A 82 -22.60 -3.20 -4.10
CA TYR A 82 -22.77 -3.29 -2.63
C TYR A 82 -22.99 -1.93 -1.97
N THR A 83 -22.29 -0.91 -2.44
CA THR A 83 -22.39 0.45 -1.88
C THR A 83 -23.77 1.04 -2.14
N LYS A 84 -24.33 0.83 -3.34
CA LYS A 84 -25.67 1.24 -3.70
C LYS A 84 -26.70 0.51 -2.85
N GLU A 85 -26.65 -0.81 -2.76
CA GLU A 85 -27.57 -1.64 -1.96
C GLU A 85 -27.58 -1.19 -0.48
N LEU A 86 -26.41 -0.92 0.08
CA LEU A 86 -26.29 -0.39 1.44
C LEU A 86 -26.89 1.01 1.58
N ALA A 87 -26.67 1.91 0.61
CA ALA A 87 -27.21 3.26 0.64
C ALA A 87 -28.74 3.26 0.55
N ASP A 88 -29.28 2.44 -0.34
CA ASP A 88 -30.73 2.27 -0.51
C ASP A 88 -31.33 1.63 0.76
N GLY A 89 -30.69 0.60 1.32
CA GLY A 89 -31.08 -0.02 2.59
C GLY A 89 -31.10 0.98 3.76
N LEU A 90 -30.12 1.88 3.83
CA LEU A 90 -30.07 2.92 4.87
C LEU A 90 -31.21 3.95 4.70
N ARG A 91 -31.55 4.30 3.46
CA ARG A 91 -32.62 5.27 3.15
C ARG A 91 -34.02 4.71 3.43
N THR A 92 -34.25 3.45 3.08
CA THR A 92 -35.60 2.84 3.16
C THR A 92 -35.85 2.11 4.46
N GLY A 93 -34.86 1.38 4.99
CA GLY A 93 -34.99 0.54 6.18
C GLY A 93 -34.19 1.03 7.40
N GLY A 94 -33.51 2.17 7.28
CA GLY A 94 -32.74 2.76 8.37
C GLY A 94 -31.50 1.97 8.77
N PRO A 95 -30.90 2.30 9.94
CA PRO A 95 -29.64 1.68 10.39
C PRO A 95 -29.70 0.16 10.55
N SER A 96 -30.84 -0.39 10.97
CA SER A 96 -31.02 -1.84 11.14
C SER A 96 -30.84 -2.60 9.81
N SER A 97 -31.44 -2.10 8.73
CA SER A 97 -31.26 -2.65 7.39
C SER A 97 -29.82 -2.54 6.92
N TRP A 98 -29.19 -1.39 7.15
CA TRP A 98 -27.79 -1.16 6.77
C TRP A 98 -26.81 -2.10 7.50
N PHE A 99 -27.04 -2.41 8.78
CA PHE A 99 -26.21 -3.36 9.53
C PHE A 99 -26.47 -4.83 9.17
N SER A 100 -27.68 -5.19 8.77
CA SER A 100 -28.04 -6.58 8.42
C SER A 100 -27.55 -7.02 7.06
N LEU A 101 -27.39 -6.08 6.09
CA LEU A 101 -26.90 -6.38 4.76
C LEU A 101 -25.47 -6.90 4.80
N ALA A 102 -25.24 -8.04 4.15
CA ALA A 102 -23.92 -8.63 4.07
C ALA A 102 -23.07 -7.90 2.99
N ALA A 103 -22.11 -7.07 3.42
CA ALA A 103 -21.26 -6.32 2.50
C ALA A 103 -19.87 -6.07 3.09
N PRO A 104 -18.83 -5.86 2.24
CA PRO A 104 -17.49 -5.50 2.70
C PRO A 104 -17.50 -4.18 3.50
N PHE A 105 -16.67 -4.11 4.53
CA PHE A 105 -16.66 -2.96 5.44
C PHE A 105 -16.41 -1.61 4.75
N HIS A 106 -15.51 -1.55 3.78
CA HIS A 106 -15.24 -0.31 3.02
C HIS A 106 -16.44 0.15 2.20
N CYS A 107 -17.30 -0.77 1.69
CA CYS A 107 -18.53 -0.41 1.00
C CYS A 107 -19.52 0.26 1.97
N ARG A 108 -19.54 -0.14 3.25
CA ARG A 108 -20.34 0.55 4.29
C ARG A 108 -19.88 2.00 4.46
N LEU A 109 -18.58 2.27 4.44
CA LEU A 109 -18.08 3.65 4.52
C LEU A 109 -18.49 4.46 3.29
N TYR A 110 -18.33 3.90 2.08
CA TYR A 110 -18.77 4.58 0.85
C TYR A 110 -20.28 4.77 0.77
N SER A 111 -21.09 3.87 1.35
CA SER A 111 -22.54 4.04 1.34
C SER A 111 -23.00 5.30 2.07
N LEU A 112 -22.26 5.76 3.08
CA LEU A 112 -22.55 7.03 3.77
C LEU A 112 -22.41 8.23 2.82
N THR A 113 -21.38 8.24 1.97
CA THR A 113 -21.25 9.29 0.95
C THR A 113 -22.30 9.18 -0.15
N PHE A 114 -22.78 7.98 -0.45
CA PHE A 114 -23.87 7.79 -1.40
C PHE A 114 -25.22 8.27 -0.87
N VAL A 115 -25.44 8.13 0.44
CA VAL A 115 -26.68 8.63 1.08
C VAL A 115 -26.74 10.16 1.04
N PHE A 116 -25.63 10.87 1.28
CA PHE A 116 -25.59 12.33 1.34
C PHE A 116 -25.28 12.98 -0.03
N PRO A 117 -24.04 12.99 -0.54
CA PRO A 117 -23.77 13.64 -1.84
C PRO A 117 -24.40 12.88 -3.01
N GLY A 118 -24.65 11.59 -2.90
CA GLY A 118 -25.29 10.81 -3.94
C GLY A 118 -26.74 11.22 -4.25
N CYS A 119 -27.40 11.96 -3.34
CA CYS A 119 -28.70 12.57 -3.65
C CYS A 119 -28.61 13.58 -4.80
N LEU A 120 -27.49 14.29 -4.90
CA LEU A 120 -27.26 15.34 -5.91
C LEU A 120 -26.51 14.80 -7.13
N LEU A 121 -25.50 13.96 -6.90
CA LEU A 121 -24.56 13.51 -7.93
C LEU A 121 -24.93 12.14 -8.51
N GLY A 122 -25.83 11.39 -7.88
CA GLY A 122 -26.15 10.00 -8.24
C GLY A 122 -25.12 9.00 -7.74
N TYR A 123 -25.31 7.72 -8.05
CA TYR A 123 -24.42 6.63 -7.63
C TYR A 123 -23.26 6.44 -8.62
N ASN A 124 -22.20 7.20 -8.44
CA ASN A 124 -21.03 7.20 -9.32
C ASN A 124 -19.72 7.47 -8.54
N THR A 125 -18.59 7.54 -9.24
CA THR A 125 -17.27 7.75 -8.62
C THR A 125 -17.15 9.11 -7.92
N LEU A 126 -17.83 10.17 -8.38
CA LEU A 126 -17.78 11.47 -7.71
C LEU A 126 -18.46 11.45 -6.33
N SER A 127 -19.52 10.63 -6.15
CA SER A 127 -20.15 10.49 -4.84
C SER A 127 -19.24 9.81 -3.83
N ALA A 128 -18.25 9.05 -4.26
CA ALA A 128 -17.24 8.44 -3.41
C ALA A 128 -16.05 9.39 -3.12
N GLU A 129 -15.89 10.45 -3.91
CA GLU A 129 -14.72 11.32 -3.89
C GLU A 129 -14.41 11.96 -2.53
N PRO A 130 -15.37 12.36 -1.68
CA PRO A 130 -15.06 12.90 -0.36
C PRO A 130 -14.23 11.94 0.50
N LEU A 131 -14.55 10.63 0.48
CA LEU A 131 -13.76 9.61 1.20
C LEU A 131 -12.44 9.30 0.49
N ASN A 132 -12.46 9.20 -0.83
CA ASN A 132 -11.25 9.00 -1.63
C ASN A 132 -10.20 10.07 -1.35
N LEU A 133 -10.62 11.32 -1.33
CA LEU A 133 -9.76 12.45 -1.00
C LEU A 133 -9.20 12.34 0.43
N ILE A 134 -10.04 12.01 1.42
CA ILE A 134 -9.59 11.81 2.80
C ILE A 134 -8.54 10.69 2.88
N TYR A 135 -8.76 9.56 2.18
CA TYR A 135 -7.82 8.43 2.19
C TYR A 135 -6.52 8.78 1.47
N TYR A 136 -6.59 9.49 0.38
CA TYR A 136 -5.43 9.96 -0.37
C TYR A 136 -4.59 10.95 0.47
N LEU A 137 -5.21 12.01 1.00
CA LEU A 137 -4.53 13.00 1.82
C LEU A 137 -4.01 12.40 3.14
N GLY A 138 -4.77 11.48 3.73
CA GLY A 138 -4.35 10.71 4.90
C GLY A 138 -3.09 9.88 4.61
N THR A 139 -3.03 9.22 3.45
CA THR A 139 -1.85 8.47 3.00
C THR A 139 -0.62 9.39 2.90
N LEU A 140 -0.75 10.55 2.24
CA LEU A 140 0.36 11.51 2.11
C LEU A 140 0.77 12.07 3.47
N SER A 141 -0.19 12.37 4.35
CA SER A 141 0.07 12.91 5.68
C SER A 141 0.81 11.90 6.56
N PHE A 142 0.35 10.66 6.63
CA PHE A 142 1.03 9.63 7.43
C PHE A 142 2.37 9.24 6.84
N LEU A 143 2.52 9.24 5.52
CA LEU A 143 3.81 9.03 4.87
C LEU A 143 4.80 10.15 5.21
N TYR A 144 4.36 11.41 5.12
CA TYR A 144 5.17 12.57 5.54
C TYR A 144 5.60 12.46 7.01
N LEU A 145 4.65 12.16 7.92
CA LEU A 145 4.93 12.04 9.34
C LEU A 145 5.89 10.88 9.64
N LEU A 146 5.69 9.72 9.01
CA LEU A 146 6.56 8.56 9.15
C LEU A 146 7.98 8.84 8.67
N ALA A 147 8.13 9.38 7.47
CA ALA A 147 9.45 9.69 6.92
C ALA A 147 10.13 10.86 7.65
N LYS A 148 9.37 11.87 8.11
CA LYS A 148 9.88 12.93 8.97
C LYS A 148 10.37 12.39 10.30
N GLU A 149 9.63 11.46 10.92
CA GLU A 149 10.01 10.84 12.20
C GLU A 149 11.26 9.97 12.05
N LEU A 150 11.36 9.18 10.98
CA LEU A 150 12.48 8.29 10.74
C LEU A 150 13.76 9.04 10.31
N PHE A 151 13.61 10.08 9.52
CA PHE A 151 14.70 10.77 8.82
C PHE A 151 14.69 12.28 9.10
N ASN A 152 14.01 13.03 8.22
CA ASN A 152 13.90 14.48 8.34
C ASN A 152 12.72 15.03 7.52
N ARG A 153 12.45 16.34 7.67
CA ARG A 153 11.35 17.03 6.99
C ARG A 153 11.47 16.95 5.45
N ARG A 154 12.68 17.08 4.88
CA ARG A 154 12.90 17.08 3.43
C ARG A 154 12.59 15.70 2.83
N ALA A 155 13.04 14.62 3.49
CA ALA A 155 12.72 13.26 3.08
C ALA A 155 11.21 13.00 3.14
N GLY A 156 10.53 13.50 4.19
CA GLY A 156 9.07 13.39 4.31
C GLY A 156 8.31 14.09 3.19
N LEU A 157 8.70 15.33 2.85
CA LEU A 157 8.09 16.06 1.74
C LEU A 157 8.36 15.38 0.39
N LEU A 158 9.60 14.96 0.13
CA LEU A 158 9.95 14.29 -1.11
C LEU A 158 9.20 12.97 -1.28
N ALA A 159 9.11 12.15 -0.22
CA ALA A 159 8.34 10.91 -0.25
C ALA A 159 6.86 11.16 -0.56
N ALA A 160 6.24 12.15 0.10
CA ALA A 160 4.85 12.49 -0.12
C ALA A 160 4.58 13.03 -1.54
N ILE A 161 5.51 13.81 -2.11
CA ILE A 161 5.42 14.27 -3.51
C ILE A 161 5.52 13.10 -4.48
N ILE A 162 6.50 12.21 -4.31
CA ILE A 162 6.66 11.06 -5.22
C ILE A 162 5.41 10.18 -5.19
N VAL A 163 4.87 9.86 -4.01
CA VAL A 163 3.67 9.03 -3.88
C VAL A 163 2.43 9.77 -4.34
N GLY A 164 2.32 11.07 -4.05
CA GLY A 164 1.20 11.91 -4.48
C GLY A 164 1.09 12.03 -6.00
N LEU A 165 2.20 11.92 -6.72
CA LEU A 165 2.25 11.93 -8.18
C LEU A 165 2.36 10.53 -8.80
N TRP A 166 2.29 9.47 -7.99
CA TRP A 166 2.43 8.09 -8.48
C TRP A 166 1.22 7.69 -9.33
N PRO A 167 1.38 7.44 -10.65
CA PRO A 167 0.23 7.36 -11.56
C PRO A 167 -0.78 6.29 -11.19
N SER A 168 -0.32 5.06 -10.89
CA SER A 168 -1.25 3.99 -10.53
C SER A 168 -1.91 4.21 -9.17
N PHE A 169 -1.23 4.83 -8.21
CA PHE A 169 -1.83 5.17 -6.93
C PHE A 169 -2.92 6.24 -7.09
N LEU A 170 -2.67 7.26 -7.91
CA LEU A 170 -3.67 8.26 -8.28
C LEU A 170 -4.89 7.64 -8.97
N LEU A 171 -4.67 6.78 -9.99
CA LEU A 171 -5.75 6.07 -10.65
C LEU A 171 -6.60 5.25 -9.68
N HIS A 172 -5.97 4.53 -8.74
CA HIS A 172 -6.70 3.70 -7.79
C HIS A 172 -7.36 4.52 -6.68
N SER A 173 -6.77 5.67 -6.29
CA SER A 173 -7.32 6.50 -5.22
C SER A 173 -8.60 7.24 -5.62
N THR A 174 -8.88 7.42 -6.92
CA THR A 174 -10.13 8.02 -7.43
C THR A 174 -11.27 7.02 -7.60
N GLN A 175 -11.06 5.74 -7.23
CA GLN A 175 -12.02 4.66 -7.46
C GLN A 175 -12.63 4.13 -6.15
N LEU A 176 -13.78 3.44 -6.26
CA LEU A 176 -14.43 2.76 -5.13
C LEU A 176 -13.68 1.47 -4.75
N ILE A 177 -12.43 1.59 -4.37
CA ILE A 177 -11.61 0.44 -3.96
C ILE A 177 -10.99 0.65 -2.59
N ARG A 178 -10.72 -0.45 -1.92
CA ARG A 178 -10.21 -0.45 -0.53
C ARG A 178 -8.72 -0.14 -0.41
N ASP A 179 -8.00 -0.03 -1.54
CA ASP A 179 -6.53 0.04 -1.55
C ASP A 179 -6.01 1.33 -0.91
N SER A 180 -6.59 2.49 -1.22
CA SER A 180 -6.18 3.79 -0.66
C SER A 180 -6.42 3.87 0.84
N LEU A 181 -7.59 3.40 1.31
CA LEU A 181 -7.90 3.31 2.73
C LEU A 181 -6.92 2.37 3.46
N PHE A 182 -6.62 1.21 2.85
CA PHE A 182 -5.66 0.26 3.41
C PHE A 182 -4.25 0.87 3.52
N CYS A 183 -3.77 1.58 2.50
CA CYS A 183 -2.48 2.27 2.53
C CYS A 183 -2.43 3.34 3.63
N CYS A 184 -3.49 4.14 3.75
CA CYS A 184 -3.60 5.16 4.80
C CYS A 184 -3.50 4.55 6.21
N LEU A 185 -4.28 3.50 6.48
CA LEU A 185 -4.29 2.83 7.79
C LEU A 185 -3.00 2.09 8.11
N MET A 186 -2.39 1.44 7.12
CA MET A 186 -1.10 0.77 7.30
C MET A 186 0.02 1.76 7.58
N LEU A 187 0.03 2.93 6.93
CA LEU A 187 0.98 3.99 7.24
C LEU A 187 0.76 4.54 8.65
N ALA A 188 -0.49 4.77 9.05
CA ALA A 188 -0.83 5.18 10.41
C ALA A 188 -0.36 4.15 11.44
N PHE A 189 -0.57 2.86 11.15
CA PHE A 189 -0.16 1.75 12.02
C PHE A 189 1.38 1.68 12.16
N VAL A 190 2.12 1.69 11.05
CA VAL A 190 3.58 1.65 11.07
C VAL A 190 4.16 2.93 11.68
N TYR A 191 3.50 4.08 11.50
CA TYR A 191 3.86 5.33 12.18
C TYR A 191 3.71 5.20 13.70
N LEU A 192 2.60 4.63 14.19
CA LEU A 192 2.40 4.33 15.61
C LEU A 192 3.52 3.42 16.15
N LEU A 193 3.79 2.30 15.47
CA LEU A 193 4.88 1.39 15.86
C LEU A 193 6.27 2.08 15.87
N THR A 194 6.50 2.98 14.91
CA THR A 194 7.71 3.80 14.85
C THR A 194 7.83 4.73 16.06
N ILE A 195 6.74 5.38 16.47
CA ILE A 195 6.72 6.20 17.68
C ILE A 195 7.05 5.36 18.92
N LEU A 196 6.48 4.15 19.04
CA LEU A 196 6.78 3.24 20.16
C LEU A 196 8.27 2.85 20.20
N LEU A 197 8.92 2.73 19.04
CA LEU A 197 10.35 2.42 18.97
C LEU A 197 11.26 3.63 19.20
N ARG A 198 10.78 4.87 19.04
CA ARG A 198 11.64 6.07 19.10
C ARG A 198 11.41 6.95 20.33
N ARG A 199 10.18 7.02 20.80
CA ARG A 199 9.79 7.93 21.88
C ARG A 199 9.39 7.15 23.12
N ARG A 200 9.41 7.80 24.27
CA ARG A 200 8.75 7.32 25.50
C ARG A 200 7.42 8.03 25.63
N LEU A 201 6.37 7.25 25.77
CA LEU A 201 5.03 7.80 25.92
C LEU A 201 4.78 8.21 27.39
N SER A 202 4.22 9.39 27.60
CA SER A 202 3.60 9.76 28.86
C SER A 202 2.25 9.06 29.01
N LEU A 203 1.71 9.03 30.22
CA LEU A 203 0.44 8.34 30.52
C LEU A 203 -0.70 8.76 29.57
N ARG A 204 -0.86 10.06 29.31
CA ARG A 204 -1.89 10.58 28.39
C ARG A 204 -1.70 10.02 26.96
N TRP A 205 -0.49 10.07 26.45
CA TRP A 205 -0.19 9.54 25.11
C TRP A 205 -0.25 8.02 25.04
N THR A 206 -0.01 7.32 26.15
CA THR A 206 -0.22 5.87 26.26
C THR A 206 -1.70 5.53 26.06
N VAL A 207 -2.62 6.21 26.75
CA VAL A 207 -4.06 5.98 26.59
C VAL A 207 -4.51 6.25 25.15
N VAL A 208 -4.10 7.39 24.57
CA VAL A 208 -4.42 7.72 23.17
C VAL A 208 -3.87 6.66 22.21
N ALA A 209 -2.63 6.23 22.40
CA ALA A 209 -2.00 5.22 21.56
C ALA A 209 -2.65 3.84 21.68
N VAL A 210 -3.14 3.45 22.86
CA VAL A 210 -3.92 2.22 23.06
C VAL A 210 -5.22 2.28 22.27
N ILE A 211 -5.99 3.35 22.40
CA ILE A 211 -7.27 3.52 21.68
C ILE A 211 -7.04 3.52 20.17
N LEU A 212 -6.11 4.35 19.68
CA LEU A 212 -5.80 4.43 18.25
C LEU A 212 -5.27 3.11 17.72
N GLY A 213 -4.37 2.45 18.43
CA GLY A 213 -3.81 1.17 18.02
C GLY A 213 -4.87 0.07 17.97
N PHE A 214 -5.78 0.03 18.94
CA PHE A 214 -6.91 -0.90 18.93
C PHE A 214 -7.85 -0.65 17.74
N VAL A 215 -8.25 0.59 17.50
CA VAL A 215 -9.09 0.96 16.36
C VAL A 215 -8.41 0.61 15.04
N LEU A 216 -7.13 0.96 14.88
CA LEU A 216 -6.37 0.63 13.67
C LEU A 216 -6.32 -0.87 13.40
N ILE A 217 -6.06 -1.70 14.42
CA ILE A 217 -5.97 -3.15 14.23
C ILE A 217 -7.32 -3.75 13.86
N VAL A 218 -8.42 -3.28 14.47
CA VAL A 218 -9.78 -3.72 14.14
C VAL A 218 -10.14 -3.34 12.71
N VAL A 219 -9.91 -2.09 12.31
CA VAL A 219 -10.28 -1.62 10.98
C VAL A 219 -9.40 -2.28 9.90
N LEU A 220 -8.10 -2.45 10.14
CA LEU A 220 -7.21 -3.20 9.24
C LEU A 220 -7.68 -4.64 9.04
N TRP A 221 -8.13 -5.31 10.11
CA TRP A 221 -8.71 -6.66 10.01
C TRP A 221 -9.96 -6.66 9.14
N LEU A 222 -10.89 -5.73 9.36
CA LEU A 222 -12.16 -5.63 8.62
C LEU A 222 -11.96 -5.32 7.13
N ILE A 223 -10.90 -4.57 6.77
CA ILE A 223 -10.64 -4.18 5.38
C ILE A 223 -9.87 -5.26 4.63
N ARG A 224 -8.82 -5.81 5.25
CA ARG A 224 -7.90 -6.74 4.57
C ARG A 224 -7.32 -7.81 5.50
N GLY A 225 -8.15 -8.73 5.97
CA GLY A 225 -7.69 -9.86 6.77
C GLY A 225 -6.60 -10.72 6.09
N ASN A 226 -6.45 -10.66 4.76
CA ASN A 226 -5.39 -11.35 4.02
C ASN A 226 -3.97 -10.87 4.40
N TRP A 227 -3.82 -9.65 4.89
CA TRP A 227 -2.56 -9.06 5.31
C TRP A 227 -2.22 -9.30 6.78
N TRP A 228 -3.08 -10.05 7.47
CA TRP A 228 -2.96 -10.26 8.92
C TRP A 228 -1.61 -10.82 9.33
N ASN A 229 -1.08 -11.76 8.57
CA ASN A 229 0.22 -12.34 8.86
C ASN A 229 1.36 -11.31 8.83
N LEU A 230 1.28 -10.32 7.92
CA LEU A 230 2.27 -9.24 7.88
C LEU A 230 2.09 -8.28 9.06
N ILE A 231 0.85 -7.92 9.41
CA ILE A 231 0.54 -7.06 10.57
C ILE A 231 1.07 -7.73 11.85
N PHE A 232 0.81 -9.03 12.01
CA PHE A 232 1.30 -9.81 13.13
C PHE A 232 2.83 -9.86 13.17
N ALA A 233 3.49 -10.08 12.02
CA ALA A 233 4.94 -10.04 11.91
C ALA A 233 5.50 -8.67 12.32
N GLN A 234 4.86 -7.55 11.92
CA GLN A 234 5.26 -6.20 12.32
C GLN A 234 5.17 -6.00 13.84
N LEU A 235 4.16 -6.54 14.50
CA LEU A 235 4.03 -6.50 15.96
C LEU A 235 5.16 -7.30 16.64
N VAL A 236 5.44 -8.52 16.17
CA VAL A 236 6.54 -9.35 16.68
C VAL A 236 7.89 -8.65 16.47
N ILE A 237 8.15 -8.12 15.29
CA ILE A 237 9.37 -7.37 14.98
C ILE A 237 9.47 -6.15 15.92
N THR A 238 8.38 -5.42 16.13
CA THR A 238 8.37 -4.26 17.02
C THR A 238 8.68 -4.66 18.45
N LEU A 239 8.13 -5.78 18.93
CA LEU A 239 8.43 -6.32 20.27
C LEU A 239 9.92 -6.65 20.42
N VAL A 240 10.50 -7.36 19.44
CA VAL A 240 11.92 -7.70 19.44
C VAL A 240 12.80 -6.43 19.40
N LEU A 241 12.50 -5.48 18.51
CA LEU A 241 13.27 -4.25 18.41
C LEU A 241 13.13 -3.36 19.65
N LEU A 242 11.96 -3.34 20.29
CA LEU A 242 11.74 -2.64 21.55
C LEU A 242 12.54 -3.29 22.66
N SER A 243 12.58 -4.62 22.74
CA SER A 243 13.40 -5.37 23.71
C SER A 243 14.91 -5.08 23.52
N ILE A 244 15.38 -5.06 22.27
CA ILE A 244 16.78 -4.66 21.97
C ILE A 244 17.04 -3.23 22.45
N ARG A 245 16.10 -2.30 22.20
CA ARG A 245 16.22 -0.93 22.66
C ARG A 245 16.29 -0.84 24.20
N MET A 246 15.43 -1.59 24.90
CA MET A 246 15.40 -1.64 26.37
C MET A 246 16.75 -2.09 26.94
N ILE A 247 17.32 -3.17 26.40
CA ILE A 247 18.62 -3.69 26.84
C ILE A 247 19.73 -2.67 26.53
N ARG A 248 19.74 -2.11 25.33
CA ARG A 248 20.79 -1.19 24.89
C ARG A 248 20.78 0.15 25.65
N GLU A 249 19.59 0.71 25.87
CA GLU A 249 19.43 2.02 26.52
C GLU A 249 19.23 1.88 28.03
N ARG A 250 19.15 0.66 28.56
CA ARG A 250 18.85 0.35 29.98
C ARG A 250 17.60 1.07 30.50
N ILE A 251 16.55 1.11 29.70
CA ILE A 251 15.30 1.80 29.98
C ILE A 251 14.12 0.85 29.88
N PHE A 252 13.12 1.06 30.74
CA PHE A 252 11.87 0.29 30.74
C PHE A 252 10.68 1.21 30.39
N PRO A 253 10.30 1.34 29.10
CA PRO A 253 9.22 2.21 28.65
C PRO A 253 7.86 1.52 28.89
N VAL A 254 7.35 1.56 30.11
CA VAL A 254 6.11 0.88 30.51
C VAL A 254 4.94 1.24 29.58
N GLY A 255 4.73 2.52 29.29
CA GLY A 255 3.63 2.97 28.42
C GLY A 255 3.69 2.34 27.02
N ASN A 256 4.88 2.25 26.44
CA ASN A 256 5.06 1.64 25.10
C ASN A 256 4.77 0.14 25.13
N LEU A 257 5.19 -0.55 26.20
CA LEU A 257 4.90 -1.98 26.38
C LEU A 257 3.41 -2.24 26.54
N VAL A 258 2.71 -1.43 27.35
CA VAL A 258 1.25 -1.54 27.52
C VAL A 258 0.54 -1.41 26.17
N VAL A 259 0.87 -0.38 25.38
CA VAL A 259 0.30 -0.19 24.04
C VAL A 259 0.53 -1.42 23.17
N LEU A 260 1.79 -1.89 23.10
CA LEU A 260 2.16 -3.02 22.25
C LEU A 260 1.46 -4.32 22.70
N ILE A 261 1.37 -4.58 24.00
CA ILE A 261 0.69 -5.77 24.54
C ILE A 261 -0.80 -5.74 24.20
N VAL A 262 -1.47 -4.60 24.42
CA VAL A 262 -2.92 -4.47 24.12
C VAL A 262 -3.19 -4.71 22.65
N ILE A 263 -2.41 -4.09 21.76
CA ILE A 263 -2.55 -4.28 20.30
C ILE A 263 -2.25 -5.73 19.91
N PHE A 264 -1.24 -6.35 20.52
CA PHE A 264 -0.85 -7.73 20.25
C PHE A 264 -1.95 -8.72 20.70
N VAL A 265 -2.51 -8.53 21.88
CA VAL A 265 -3.64 -9.33 22.38
C VAL A 265 -4.86 -9.16 21.49
N ALA A 266 -5.19 -7.92 21.11
CA ALA A 266 -6.25 -7.66 20.15
C ALA A 266 -6.00 -8.39 18.82
N ALA A 267 -4.77 -8.34 18.31
CA ALA A 267 -4.39 -9.06 17.09
C ALA A 267 -4.54 -10.59 17.19
N LEU A 268 -4.32 -11.18 18.35
CA LEU A 268 -4.55 -12.61 18.58
C LEU A 268 -6.03 -12.96 18.66
N MET A 269 -6.86 -12.09 19.22
CA MET A 269 -8.27 -12.38 19.50
C MET A 269 -9.18 -12.13 18.29
N LEU A 270 -8.89 -11.09 17.48
CA LEU A 270 -9.76 -10.64 16.39
C LEU A 270 -10.13 -11.74 15.38
N PRO A 271 -9.18 -12.57 14.85
CA PRO A 271 -9.52 -13.60 13.85
C PRO A 271 -10.52 -14.62 14.35
N ASN A 272 -10.53 -14.89 15.66
CA ASN A 272 -11.42 -15.86 16.27
C ASN A 272 -12.80 -15.28 16.64
N ARG A 273 -12.88 -13.96 16.81
CA ARG A 273 -14.09 -13.27 17.28
C ARG A 273 -14.88 -12.60 16.15
N ILE A 274 -14.19 -12.09 15.14
CA ILE A 274 -14.79 -11.33 14.06
C ILE A 274 -14.53 -12.06 12.74
N LYS A 275 -15.56 -12.68 12.17
CA LYS A 275 -15.52 -13.23 10.82
C LYS A 275 -15.62 -12.06 9.83
N VAL A 276 -14.58 -11.84 9.04
CA VAL A 276 -14.59 -10.85 7.96
C VAL A 276 -15.31 -11.47 6.77
N MET A 277 -16.28 -10.76 6.24
CA MET A 277 -16.85 -11.09 4.97
C MET A 277 -15.81 -10.87 3.87
N THR A 278 -15.22 -11.95 3.40
CA THR A 278 -14.40 -11.92 2.17
C THR A 278 -15.34 -11.93 0.98
N VAL A 279 -15.14 -11.06 0.00
CA VAL A 279 -15.80 -11.11 -1.30
C VAL A 279 -15.50 -12.47 -1.93
N GLY A 280 -16.45 -13.37 -1.84
CA GLY A 280 -16.31 -14.80 -2.20
C GLY A 280 -17.36 -15.68 -1.51
N GLY A 281 -18.06 -15.17 -0.50
CA GLY A 281 -19.07 -15.90 0.26
C GLY A 281 -20.53 -15.77 -0.23
N SER A 282 -20.80 -14.83 -1.13
CA SER A 282 -22.08 -14.71 -1.84
C SER A 282 -21.85 -13.97 -3.14
N ALA A 283 -21.24 -14.67 -4.10
CA ALA A 283 -21.29 -14.24 -5.48
C ALA A 283 -22.77 -14.28 -5.95
N PRO A 284 -23.21 -13.32 -6.81
CA PRO A 284 -24.43 -13.51 -7.56
C PRO A 284 -24.38 -14.88 -8.25
N PRO A 285 -25.50 -15.55 -8.50
CA PRO A 285 -25.57 -16.98 -8.87
C PRO A 285 -24.84 -17.42 -10.14
N THR A 286 -24.02 -16.55 -10.73
CA THR A 286 -23.21 -16.82 -11.92
C THR A 286 -21.70 -16.99 -11.65
N ALA A 287 -21.23 -16.88 -10.43
CA ALA A 287 -19.83 -17.12 -10.08
C ALA A 287 -19.72 -18.20 -9.00
N VAL A 288 -19.91 -19.44 -9.40
CA VAL A 288 -19.65 -20.63 -8.57
C VAL A 288 -18.14 -20.80 -8.39
N PHE A 289 -17.58 -20.18 -7.36
CA PHE A 289 -16.29 -20.58 -6.81
C PHE A 289 -16.51 -21.44 -5.57
N ALA A 290 -17.12 -22.58 -5.76
CA ALA A 290 -17.02 -23.67 -4.81
C ALA A 290 -15.55 -24.13 -4.79
N ILE A 291 -14.83 -23.80 -3.73
CA ILE A 291 -13.63 -24.56 -3.37
C ILE A 291 -14.14 -26.01 -3.24
N PRO A 292 -13.62 -26.96 -4.03
CA PRO A 292 -14.03 -28.33 -3.87
C PRO A 292 -13.80 -28.73 -2.41
N SER A 293 -14.86 -29.03 -1.68
CA SER A 293 -14.84 -29.50 -0.29
C SER A 293 -14.26 -30.91 -0.16
N SER A 294 -13.64 -31.45 -1.20
CA SER A 294 -13.16 -32.82 -1.30
C SER A 294 -11.66 -32.99 -1.10
N SER A 295 -11.11 -32.35 -0.10
CA SER A 295 -9.88 -32.87 0.54
C SER A 295 -9.83 -32.39 1.99
N ARG A 296 -10.52 -33.10 2.89
CA ARG A 296 -10.09 -33.12 4.27
C ARG A 296 -8.65 -33.60 4.24
N PRO A 297 -7.65 -32.78 4.65
CA PRO A 297 -6.28 -33.28 4.70
C PRO A 297 -6.25 -34.42 5.68
N ALA A 298 -5.64 -35.52 5.27
CA ALA A 298 -5.30 -36.61 6.18
C ALA A 298 -4.64 -36.00 7.43
N SER A 299 -4.99 -36.51 8.59
CA SER A 299 -4.71 -36.04 9.92
C SER A 299 -3.21 -35.94 10.23
N SER A 300 -2.49 -34.99 9.66
CA SER A 300 -1.17 -34.61 10.16
C SER A 300 -1.35 -33.37 11.03
N ASN A 301 -1.31 -33.56 12.34
CA ASN A 301 -1.46 -32.51 13.36
C ASN A 301 -0.27 -31.54 13.46
N SER A 302 0.68 -31.59 12.53
CA SER A 302 1.86 -30.73 12.53
C SER A 302 1.51 -29.29 12.14
N MET A 303 2.03 -28.33 12.89
CA MET A 303 1.92 -26.89 12.57
C MET A 303 2.43 -26.57 11.15
N TRP A 304 3.45 -27.27 10.70
CA TRP A 304 4.03 -27.14 9.38
C TRP A 304 3.09 -27.60 8.26
N SER A 305 2.37 -28.69 8.45
CA SER A 305 1.40 -29.16 7.46
C SER A 305 0.23 -28.19 7.29
N ARG A 306 -0.23 -27.57 8.38
CA ARG A 306 -1.26 -26.51 8.34
C ARG A 306 -0.75 -25.29 7.60
N PHE A 307 0.49 -24.87 7.82
CA PHE A 307 1.11 -23.75 7.12
C PHE A 307 1.22 -23.98 5.61
N VAL A 308 1.73 -25.16 5.19
CA VAL A 308 1.80 -25.56 3.78
C VAL A 308 0.41 -25.56 3.14
N THR A 309 -0.58 -26.10 3.82
CA THR A 309 -1.97 -26.16 3.34
C THR A 309 -2.56 -24.75 3.15
N GLN A 310 -2.30 -23.83 4.09
CA GLN A 310 -2.74 -22.43 3.94
C GLN A 310 -2.09 -21.74 2.75
N ILE A 311 -0.79 -21.91 2.53
CA ILE A 311 -0.09 -21.33 1.37
C ILE A 311 -0.66 -21.89 0.08
N ARG A 312 -0.87 -23.22 -0.01
CA ARG A 312 -1.47 -23.88 -1.17
C ARG A 312 -2.88 -23.31 -1.47
N ALA A 313 -3.73 -23.24 -0.45
CA ALA A 313 -5.10 -22.72 -0.61
C ALA A 313 -5.12 -21.29 -1.11
N ARG A 314 -4.28 -20.40 -0.52
CA ARG A 314 -4.15 -19.00 -0.96
C ARG A 314 -3.64 -18.90 -2.39
N ARG A 315 -2.60 -19.68 -2.73
CA ARG A 315 -2.02 -19.72 -4.07
C ARG A 315 -3.02 -20.26 -5.10
N GLY A 316 -3.78 -21.31 -4.72
CA GLY A 316 -4.87 -21.85 -5.51
C GLY A 316 -5.95 -20.83 -5.84
N GLY A 317 -6.35 -20.02 -4.87
CA GLY A 317 -7.31 -18.93 -5.07
C GLY A 317 -6.87 -17.91 -6.11
N PHE A 318 -5.58 -17.59 -6.20
CA PHE A 318 -5.06 -16.71 -7.25
C PHE A 318 -4.97 -17.38 -8.63
N ARG A 319 -4.81 -18.70 -8.70
CA ARG A 319 -4.78 -19.44 -9.98
C ARG A 319 -6.10 -19.41 -10.73
N VAL A 320 -7.22 -19.44 -10.01
CA VAL A 320 -8.56 -19.45 -10.61
C VAL A 320 -8.85 -18.19 -11.42
N TYR A 321 -8.24 -17.06 -11.06
CA TYR A 321 -8.45 -15.77 -11.71
C TYR A 321 -7.45 -15.45 -12.82
N THR A 322 -6.50 -16.35 -13.14
CA THR A 322 -5.46 -16.06 -14.12
C THR A 322 -5.87 -16.46 -15.52
N LEU A 323 -5.92 -15.47 -16.41
CA LEU A 323 -5.69 -15.70 -17.82
C LEU A 323 -4.20 -16.02 -17.99
N ARG A 324 -3.86 -17.07 -18.73
CA ARG A 324 -2.47 -17.62 -18.88
C ARG A 324 -1.37 -16.58 -19.14
N GLN A 325 -1.71 -15.44 -19.74
CA GLN A 325 -0.78 -14.34 -20.08
C GLN A 325 -0.31 -13.49 -18.88
N SER A 326 -0.91 -13.63 -17.70
CA SER A 326 -0.57 -12.85 -16.50
C SER A 326 0.04 -13.68 -15.39
N ASP A 327 0.35 -14.95 -15.64
CA ASP A 327 0.83 -15.88 -14.64
C ASP A 327 2.32 -15.70 -14.33
N ILE A 328 2.64 -15.73 -13.03
CA ILE A 328 4.02 -15.72 -12.52
C ILE A 328 4.21 -16.90 -11.58
N GLY A 329 5.01 -17.90 -12.02
CA GLY A 329 5.36 -19.03 -11.19
C GLY A 329 4.17 -19.94 -10.83
N SER A 330 3.12 -19.97 -11.63
CA SER A 330 1.94 -20.83 -11.43
C SER A 330 2.26 -22.33 -11.64
N ASP A 331 3.39 -22.63 -12.27
CA ASP A 331 3.93 -23.96 -12.52
C ASP A 331 4.27 -24.73 -11.24
N VAL A 332 4.59 -24.04 -10.15
CA VAL A 332 5.08 -24.64 -8.91
C VAL A 332 3.95 -25.04 -7.95
N VAL A 333 3.91 -26.27 -7.55
CA VAL A 333 3.03 -26.83 -6.51
C VAL A 333 3.88 -27.28 -5.32
N PHE A 334 3.63 -26.72 -4.14
CA PHE A 334 4.34 -27.09 -2.92
C PHE A 334 3.78 -28.40 -2.37
N LYS A 335 4.60 -29.41 -2.14
CA LYS A 335 4.22 -30.67 -1.51
C LYS A 335 4.44 -30.63 -0.01
N ASP A 336 5.52 -30.03 0.43
CA ASP A 336 5.94 -29.92 1.82
C ASP A 336 6.57 -28.55 2.14
N ALA A 337 7.05 -28.39 3.36
CA ALA A 337 7.73 -27.17 3.80
C ALA A 337 9.09 -26.96 3.11
N GLY A 338 9.78 -28.04 2.74
CA GLY A 338 11.05 -27.97 2.02
C GLY A 338 10.90 -27.31 0.66
N ASP A 339 9.82 -27.62 -0.06
CA ASP A 339 9.52 -26.98 -1.35
C ASP A 339 9.32 -25.46 -1.19
N ILE A 340 8.65 -25.04 -0.11
CA ILE A 340 8.47 -23.62 0.20
C ILE A 340 9.83 -22.96 0.45
N VAL A 341 10.69 -23.58 1.27
CA VAL A 341 12.03 -23.02 1.57
C VAL A 341 12.87 -22.91 0.29
N LYS A 342 12.87 -23.94 -0.55
CA LYS A 342 13.57 -23.92 -1.85
C LYS A 342 13.04 -22.82 -2.79
N PHE A 343 11.76 -22.49 -2.68
CA PHE A 343 11.11 -21.46 -3.51
C PHE A 343 11.34 -20.04 -2.98
N LEU A 344 11.74 -19.83 -1.71
CA LEU A 344 11.91 -18.50 -1.12
C LEU A 344 12.80 -17.56 -1.93
N PRO A 345 13.97 -17.97 -2.50
CA PRO A 345 14.77 -17.09 -3.34
C PRO A 345 14.01 -16.63 -4.60
N ARG A 346 13.29 -17.54 -5.26
CA ARG A 346 12.43 -17.21 -6.42
C ARG A 346 11.28 -16.31 -6.00
N ALA A 347 10.66 -16.56 -4.84
CA ALA A 347 9.61 -15.70 -4.29
C ALA A 347 10.11 -14.27 -4.01
N ALA A 348 11.33 -14.12 -3.50
CA ALA A 348 11.95 -12.81 -3.31
C ALA A 348 12.12 -12.09 -4.66
N VAL A 349 12.69 -12.76 -5.66
CA VAL A 349 12.85 -12.18 -7.01
C VAL A 349 11.49 -11.77 -7.60
N ILE A 350 10.47 -12.61 -7.49
CA ILE A 350 9.11 -12.29 -7.96
C ILE A 350 8.56 -11.07 -7.18
N GLY A 351 8.65 -11.07 -5.85
CA GLY A 351 8.12 -10.01 -5.01
C GLY A 351 8.74 -8.64 -5.29
N PHE A 352 10.05 -8.58 -5.47
CA PHE A 352 10.78 -7.34 -5.70
C PHE A 352 10.71 -6.87 -7.16
N PHE A 353 10.80 -7.78 -8.14
CA PHE A 353 11.09 -7.42 -9.52
C PHE A 353 9.99 -7.73 -10.54
N ALA A 354 8.96 -8.51 -10.21
CA ALA A 354 7.86 -8.70 -11.16
C ALA A 354 6.94 -7.46 -11.20
N PRO A 355 6.23 -7.15 -12.32
CA PRO A 355 6.32 -7.83 -13.61
C PRO A 355 7.70 -7.65 -14.26
N PHE A 356 8.23 -8.73 -14.82
CA PHE A 356 9.54 -8.70 -15.48
C PHE A 356 9.48 -7.94 -16.82
N PRO A 357 10.60 -7.41 -17.35
CA PRO A 357 10.60 -6.60 -18.57
C PRO A 357 9.89 -7.24 -19.78
N LYS A 358 10.01 -8.57 -19.94
CA LYS A 358 9.28 -9.29 -20.98
C LYS A 358 7.76 -9.09 -20.90
N MET A 359 7.22 -9.01 -19.69
CA MET A 359 5.79 -8.87 -19.45
C MET A 359 5.25 -7.44 -19.68
N TRP A 360 6.12 -6.44 -19.84
CA TRP A 360 5.71 -5.04 -19.97
C TRP A 360 5.05 -4.74 -21.31
N VAL A 361 5.46 -5.47 -22.35
CA VAL A 361 4.99 -5.30 -23.75
C VAL A 361 3.90 -6.29 -24.15
N GLU A 362 3.66 -7.33 -23.34
CA GLU A 362 2.62 -8.33 -23.59
C GLU A 362 1.24 -7.76 -23.24
N SER A 363 0.21 -8.16 -24.00
CA SER A 363 -1.19 -7.83 -23.66
C SER A 363 -1.61 -8.58 -22.39
N GLY A 364 -2.29 -7.90 -21.47
CA GLY A 364 -2.77 -8.48 -20.22
C GLY A 364 -4.23 -8.11 -19.94
N THR A 365 -4.75 -8.55 -18.81
CA THR A 365 -6.14 -8.28 -18.37
C THR A 365 -6.48 -6.79 -18.23
N GLY A 366 -5.48 -5.93 -17.96
CA GLY A 366 -5.63 -4.47 -17.92
C GLY A 366 -5.33 -3.76 -19.24
N GLY A 367 -5.29 -4.52 -20.35
CA GLY A 367 -4.89 -3.99 -21.65
C GLY A 367 -3.40 -3.64 -21.78
N ARG A 368 -2.99 -3.21 -22.96
CA ARG A 368 -1.59 -2.84 -23.26
C ARG A 368 -1.14 -1.61 -22.45
N MET A 369 -2.00 -0.62 -22.29
CA MET A 369 -1.68 0.61 -21.54
C MET A 369 -1.42 0.33 -20.05
N GLY A 370 -2.24 -0.51 -19.41
CA GLY A 370 -2.03 -0.90 -18.02
C GLY A 370 -0.71 -1.66 -17.83
N ARG A 371 -0.29 -2.47 -18.80
CA ARG A 371 1.01 -3.15 -18.78
C ARG A 371 2.19 -2.19 -18.95
N LEU A 372 2.11 -1.26 -19.88
CA LEU A 372 3.15 -0.25 -20.07
C LEU A 372 3.30 0.63 -18.83
N LEU A 373 2.18 1.06 -18.23
CA LEU A 373 2.22 1.83 -16.99
C LEU A 373 2.86 1.03 -15.85
N SER A 374 2.44 -0.20 -15.63
CA SER A 374 3.03 -1.06 -14.60
C SER A 374 4.50 -1.37 -14.83
N GLY A 375 4.91 -1.50 -16.08
CA GLY A 375 6.31 -1.66 -16.49
C GLY A 375 7.14 -0.42 -16.19
N PHE A 376 6.65 0.75 -16.59
CA PHE A 376 7.31 2.02 -16.30
C PHE A 376 7.50 2.24 -14.79
N GLU A 377 6.45 2.07 -13.99
CA GLU A 377 6.54 2.23 -12.55
C GLU A 377 7.47 1.19 -11.90
N THR A 378 7.47 -0.05 -12.39
CA THR A 378 8.40 -1.08 -11.93
C THR A 378 9.85 -0.69 -12.24
N PHE A 379 10.11 -0.13 -13.43
CA PHE A 379 11.43 0.39 -13.78
C PHE A 379 11.87 1.53 -12.86
N VAL A 380 10.98 2.49 -12.57
CA VAL A 380 11.25 3.56 -11.60
C VAL A 380 11.56 2.98 -10.22
N MET A 381 10.83 1.95 -9.79
CA MET A 381 11.11 1.27 -8.51
C MET A 381 12.48 0.61 -8.50
N TYR A 382 12.95 0.03 -9.61
CA TYR A 382 14.32 -0.51 -9.68
C TYR A 382 15.37 0.58 -9.42
N LEU A 383 15.17 1.78 -9.97
CA LEU A 383 16.05 2.91 -9.70
C LEU A 383 15.97 3.37 -8.23
N LEU A 384 14.80 3.34 -7.62
CA LEU A 384 14.58 3.76 -6.24
C LEU A 384 15.13 2.74 -5.20
N TYR A 385 15.35 1.48 -5.56
CA TYR A 385 16.00 0.53 -4.66
C TYR A 385 17.44 0.93 -4.28
N PHE A 386 18.18 1.61 -5.17
CA PHE A 386 19.54 2.06 -4.87
C PHE A 386 19.59 3.09 -3.73
N PRO A 387 18.88 4.25 -3.82
CA PRO A 387 18.88 5.19 -2.72
C PRO A 387 18.20 4.62 -1.46
N ALA A 388 17.22 3.71 -1.58
CA ALA A 388 16.64 3.01 -0.42
C ALA A 388 17.67 2.12 0.28
N GLY A 389 18.49 1.37 -0.46
CA GLY A 389 19.60 0.60 0.08
C GLY A 389 20.68 1.48 0.74
N PHE A 390 20.99 2.63 0.11
CA PHE A 390 21.91 3.60 0.69
C PHE A 390 21.38 4.19 2.01
N CYS A 391 20.08 4.52 2.07
CA CYS A 391 19.41 4.93 3.31
C CYS A 391 19.55 3.87 4.41
N LEU A 392 19.29 2.60 4.10
CA LEU A 392 19.41 1.50 5.06
C LEU A 392 20.85 1.35 5.56
N TRP A 393 21.83 1.39 4.65
CA TRP A 393 23.24 1.27 5.02
C TRP A 393 23.71 2.40 5.95
N LYS A 394 23.37 3.64 5.63
CA LYS A 394 23.71 4.80 6.48
C LYS A 394 22.91 4.84 7.79
N GLY A 395 21.66 4.38 7.75
CA GLY A 395 20.72 4.37 8.89
C GLY A 395 20.73 3.07 9.71
N ARG A 396 21.67 2.14 9.48
CA ARG A 396 21.68 0.78 10.07
C ARG A 396 21.62 0.72 11.61
N ARG A 397 21.92 1.81 12.31
CA ARG A 397 21.81 1.91 13.77
C ARG A 397 20.40 2.29 14.25
N ASN A 398 19.51 2.71 13.35
CA ASN A 398 18.15 3.11 13.68
C ASN A 398 17.21 1.88 13.68
N LEU A 399 16.77 1.46 14.85
CA LEU A 399 15.90 0.28 15.01
C LEU A 399 14.55 0.46 14.29
N ALA A 400 13.98 1.65 14.29
CA ALA A 400 12.71 1.88 13.60
C ALA A 400 12.82 1.78 12.07
N LEU A 401 14.02 2.04 11.50
CA LEU A 401 14.29 1.79 10.08
C LEU A 401 14.29 0.29 9.76
N TRP A 402 14.79 -0.54 10.69
CA TRP A 402 14.72 -2.00 10.54
C TRP A 402 13.29 -2.53 10.57
N LEU A 403 12.39 -1.95 11.37
CA LEU A 403 10.96 -2.28 11.30
C LEU A 403 10.42 -2.09 9.88
N MET A 404 10.70 -0.93 9.27
CA MET A 404 10.21 -0.61 7.92
C MET A 404 10.84 -1.54 6.87
N PHE A 405 12.17 -1.75 6.92
CA PHE A 405 12.87 -2.64 5.99
C PHE A 405 12.37 -4.10 6.09
N LEU A 406 12.24 -4.63 7.30
CA LEU A 406 11.76 -6.01 7.50
C LEU A 406 10.30 -6.16 7.07
N SER A 407 9.46 -5.13 7.27
CA SER A 407 8.09 -5.11 6.74
C SER A 407 8.06 -5.20 5.22
N ILE A 408 8.92 -4.44 4.53
CA ILE A 408 9.07 -4.48 3.08
C ILE A 408 9.54 -5.87 2.64
N PHE A 409 10.63 -6.36 3.23
CA PHE A 409 11.25 -7.62 2.82
C PHE A 409 10.31 -8.81 3.01
N ILE A 410 9.76 -8.98 4.22
CA ILE A 410 8.83 -10.07 4.53
C ILE A 410 7.56 -9.95 3.68
N GLY A 411 7.02 -8.74 3.52
CA GLY A 411 5.83 -8.51 2.72
C GLY A 411 6.03 -8.86 1.25
N LEU A 412 7.13 -8.41 0.64
CA LEU A 412 7.42 -8.72 -0.78
C LEU A 412 7.70 -10.21 -1.01
N VAL A 413 8.45 -10.85 -0.12
CA VAL A 413 8.69 -12.31 -0.19
C VAL A 413 7.39 -13.09 -0.03
N ALA A 414 6.55 -12.71 0.93
CA ALA A 414 5.24 -13.35 1.14
C ALA A 414 4.31 -13.17 -0.08
N LEU A 415 4.29 -11.99 -0.69
CA LEU A 415 3.52 -11.75 -1.92
C LEU A 415 4.05 -12.60 -3.09
N GLY A 416 5.36 -12.64 -3.30
CA GLY A 416 5.96 -13.47 -4.36
C GLY A 416 5.77 -14.97 -4.12
N LEU A 417 5.61 -15.41 -2.85
CA LEU A 417 5.30 -16.78 -2.50
C LEU A 417 3.84 -17.15 -2.84
N VAL A 418 2.89 -16.24 -2.63
CA VAL A 418 1.46 -16.55 -2.65
C VAL A 418 0.77 -16.08 -3.93
N VAL A 419 1.12 -14.92 -4.46
CA VAL A 419 0.41 -14.27 -5.56
C VAL A 419 1.02 -14.69 -6.89
N VAL A 420 0.27 -15.45 -7.67
CA VAL A 420 0.70 -15.95 -9.00
C VAL A 420 0.18 -15.09 -10.17
N ASN A 421 -0.54 -14.01 -9.90
CA ASN A 421 -1.07 -13.10 -10.90
C ASN A 421 -0.32 -11.76 -10.85
N ALA A 422 0.26 -11.33 -11.99
CA ALA A 422 1.05 -10.10 -12.09
C ALA A 422 0.26 -8.84 -11.72
N GLY A 423 -0.99 -8.73 -12.15
CA GLY A 423 -1.84 -7.57 -11.85
C GLY A 423 -2.21 -7.49 -10.37
N ALA A 424 -2.56 -8.63 -9.76
CA ALA A 424 -2.84 -8.70 -8.32
C ALA A 424 -1.57 -8.40 -7.50
N LEU A 425 -0.42 -8.97 -7.90
CA LEU A 425 0.86 -8.72 -7.26
C LEU A 425 1.22 -7.23 -7.30
N TYR A 426 1.08 -6.60 -8.46
CA TYR A 426 1.34 -5.17 -8.65
C TYR A 426 0.50 -4.31 -7.70
N ARG A 427 -0.80 -4.57 -7.59
CA ARG A 427 -1.71 -3.82 -6.72
C ARG A 427 -1.46 -4.06 -5.23
N PHE A 428 -1.16 -5.31 -4.85
CA PHE A 428 -0.88 -5.61 -3.45
C PHE A 428 0.43 -5.02 -2.94
N ARG A 429 1.39 -4.73 -3.79
CA ARG A 429 2.68 -4.14 -3.39
C ARG A 429 2.63 -2.65 -3.04
N TYR A 430 1.56 -1.91 -3.34
CA TYR A 430 1.53 -0.46 -3.16
C TYR A 430 2.04 0.00 -1.81
N ILE A 431 1.55 -0.56 -0.71
CA ILE A 431 2.01 -0.15 0.61
C ILE A 431 3.51 -0.41 0.84
N LEU A 432 4.04 -1.51 0.32
CA LEU A 432 5.45 -1.85 0.45
C LEU A 432 6.33 -0.94 -0.41
N TRP A 433 5.83 -0.55 -1.58
CA TRP A 433 6.47 0.44 -2.43
C TRP A 433 6.46 1.83 -1.80
N ILE A 434 5.36 2.24 -1.17
CA ILE A 434 5.28 3.50 -0.42
C ILE A 434 6.34 3.53 0.69
N PHE A 435 6.54 2.45 1.43
CA PHE A 435 7.62 2.36 2.41
C PHE A 435 9.01 2.44 1.76
N THR A 436 9.20 1.77 0.62
CA THR A 436 10.46 1.83 -0.13
C THR A 436 10.74 3.24 -0.65
N ILE A 437 9.72 3.95 -1.15
CA ILE A 437 9.82 5.35 -1.58
C ILE A 437 10.22 6.27 -0.41
N ALA A 438 9.69 6.03 0.80
CA ALA A 438 10.10 6.78 1.99
C ALA A 438 11.60 6.61 2.29
N MET A 439 12.12 5.39 2.19
CA MET A 439 13.57 5.12 2.34
C MET A 439 14.37 5.74 1.20
N ALA A 440 13.90 5.62 -0.03
CA ALA A 440 14.56 6.17 -1.21
C ALA A 440 14.64 7.70 -1.14
N ALA A 441 13.59 8.35 -0.65
CA ALA A 441 13.57 9.81 -0.48
C ALA A 441 14.66 10.29 0.48
N ASP A 442 14.88 9.62 1.62
CA ASP A 442 16.01 9.93 2.51
C ASP A 442 17.36 9.67 1.83
N GLY A 443 17.49 8.54 1.14
CA GLY A 443 18.71 8.22 0.39
C GLY A 443 19.05 9.28 -0.65
N LEU A 444 18.07 9.76 -1.42
CA LEU A 444 18.23 10.84 -2.40
C LEU A 444 18.66 12.15 -1.74
N VAL A 445 18.00 12.54 -0.63
CA VAL A 445 18.37 13.75 0.13
C VAL A 445 19.81 13.66 0.63
N ARG A 446 20.23 12.52 1.16
CA ARG A 446 21.62 12.33 1.64
C ARG A 446 22.66 12.36 0.52
N ILE A 447 22.37 11.72 -0.63
CA ILE A 447 23.25 11.75 -1.81
C ILE A 447 23.42 13.20 -2.28
N TRP A 448 22.31 13.95 -2.30
CA TRP A 448 22.33 15.36 -2.67
C TRP A 448 23.17 16.22 -1.71
N ASP A 449 22.95 16.09 -0.38
CA ASP A 449 23.67 16.84 0.64
C ASP A 449 25.19 16.55 0.61
N GLN A 450 25.58 15.32 0.26
CA GLN A 450 27.00 14.95 0.09
C GLN A 450 27.63 15.62 -1.14
N ARG A 451 26.95 15.63 -2.29
CA ARG A 451 27.45 16.29 -3.51
C ARG A 451 27.59 17.81 -3.32
N SER A 452 26.61 18.44 -2.64
CA SER A 452 26.67 19.89 -2.42
C SER A 452 27.77 20.34 -1.47
N LYS A 453 28.25 19.46 -0.57
CA LYS A 453 29.41 19.71 0.29
C LYS A 453 30.76 19.52 -0.45
N GLY A 454 30.83 18.54 -1.35
CA GLY A 454 32.03 18.29 -2.16
C GLY A 454 32.35 19.45 -3.11
N VAL A 455 31.34 20.05 -3.72
CA VAL A 455 31.50 21.23 -4.59
C VAL A 455 32.01 22.45 -3.82
N LYS A 456 31.54 22.66 -2.57
CA LYS A 456 32.01 23.78 -1.73
C LYS A 456 33.46 23.62 -1.16
N ALA A 457 33.97 22.41 -1.21
CA ALA A 457 35.34 22.13 -0.74
C ALA A 457 36.36 22.18 -1.89
N SER A 458 35.90 22.28 -3.14
CA SER A 458 36.78 22.42 -4.34
C SER A 458 36.83 23.84 -4.91
N ASP A 459 35.99 24.76 -4.40
CA ASP A 459 36.06 26.22 -4.61
C ASP A 459 36.87 26.88 -3.46
#